data_581c2875696436338beeecd3b2ab1b02
#
_entry.id   581c2875696436338beeecd3b2ab1b02
#
_cell.length_a   1.000
_cell.length_b   1.000
_cell.length_c   1.000
_cell.angle_alpha   90.00
_cell.angle_beta   90.00
_cell.angle_gamma   90.00
#
_symmetry.space_group_name_H-M   'P 1'
#
loop_
_entity.id
_entity.type
_entity.pdbx_description
1 polymer ?
#
loop_
_entity_poly.entity_id
_entity_poly.type
_entity_poly.pdbx_seq_one_letter_code
_entity_poly.pdbx_strand_id
1 'polypeptide(L)'
;DFDQARLQAEGLAELHIAGNLTAEELQQSAVNAEANGDAAAASRFAGSALNITDSPDGWADYARLLLAAAVPEGQAQGALRDRAVSAATNAYLRSSSPAQRHTVLVVLGQALESAGRGRDTVQALRLAQSLQPRDDTAAALDMAIGKYGFRVLETDVQSDSSRPRICANFSEDLVEKGLDYSPFVQLTDPGLTVSPGGWRQLCVEGVQHGARYAVTFREGLPAADGQTLAKSVTITQYVRDRTASARFPGRTYV
;
A
#
# COMPACT_ATOMS: atom_id res chain seq x y z
N ASP A 1 8.53 5.36 13.15
CA ASP A 1 9.66 5.22 12.22
C ASP A 1 10.86 6.09 12.62
N PHE A 2 10.66 7.35 12.99
CA PHE A 2 11.76 8.26 13.35
C PHE A 2 12.60 7.75 14.55
N ASP A 3 11.94 7.26 15.60
CA ASP A 3 12.66 6.71 16.76
C ASP A 3 13.45 5.45 16.39
N GLN A 4 12.88 4.57 15.55
CA GLN A 4 13.59 3.39 15.08
C GLN A 4 14.77 3.74 14.17
N ALA A 5 14.62 4.75 13.31
CA ALA A 5 15.72 5.24 12.49
C ALA A 5 16.84 5.84 13.34
N ARG A 6 16.51 6.61 14.38
CA ARG A 6 17.49 7.16 15.33
C ARG A 6 18.23 6.05 16.06
N LEU A 7 17.52 5.08 16.63
CA LEU A 7 18.12 3.93 17.31
C LEU A 7 19.04 3.13 16.38
N GLN A 8 18.64 2.95 15.11
CA GLN A 8 19.50 2.30 14.12
C GLN A 8 20.79 3.09 13.87
N ALA A 9 20.71 4.42 13.74
CA ALA A 9 21.89 5.25 13.51
C ALA A 9 22.83 5.23 14.73
N GLU A 10 22.29 5.30 15.95
CA GLU A 10 23.06 5.22 17.19
C GLU A 10 23.76 3.86 17.36
N GLY A 11 23.09 2.76 17.00
CA GLY A 11 23.63 1.40 17.09
C GLY A 11 24.43 0.93 15.87
N LEU A 12 24.59 1.76 14.84
CA LEU A 12 25.22 1.35 13.58
C LEU A 12 26.68 0.89 13.77
N ALA A 13 27.43 1.59 14.61
CA ALA A 13 28.82 1.29 14.89
C ALA A 13 29.02 -0.06 15.61
N GLU A 14 28.04 -0.50 16.37
CA GLU A 14 28.06 -1.81 17.03
C GLU A 14 27.79 -2.96 16.03
N LEU A 15 26.99 -2.69 14.99
CA LEU A 15 26.62 -3.66 13.97
C LEU A 15 27.64 -3.77 12.85
N HIS A 16 28.32 -2.67 12.53
CA HIS A 16 29.20 -2.54 11.38
C HIS A 16 30.52 -1.88 11.77
N ILE A 17 31.57 -2.68 11.87
CA ILE A 17 32.91 -2.22 12.26
C ILE A 17 33.67 -1.83 11.00
N ALA A 18 34.12 -0.57 10.92
CA ALA A 18 34.92 -0.08 9.79
C ALA A 18 36.36 -0.66 9.76
N GLY A 19 36.88 -1.05 10.91
CA GLY A 19 38.28 -1.50 11.04
C GLY A 19 39.27 -0.39 10.68
N ASN A 20 40.31 -0.73 9.93
CA ASN A 20 41.34 0.22 9.46
C ASN A 20 41.08 0.70 8.02
N LEU A 21 39.91 0.39 7.40
CA LEU A 21 39.59 0.78 6.05
C LEU A 21 39.01 2.20 6.01
N THR A 22 39.30 2.90 4.96
CA THR A 22 38.67 4.20 4.66
C THR A 22 37.24 4.03 4.16
N ALA A 23 36.46 5.10 4.21
CA ALA A 23 35.10 5.09 3.67
C ALA A 23 35.07 4.71 2.19
N GLU A 24 36.04 5.17 1.41
CA GLU A 24 36.16 4.90 -0.02
C GLU A 24 36.46 3.42 -0.31
N GLU A 25 37.39 2.83 0.43
CA GLU A 25 37.71 1.40 0.34
C GLU A 25 36.51 0.52 0.74
N LEU A 26 35.74 0.92 1.75
CA LEU A 26 34.52 0.22 2.17
C LEU A 26 33.42 0.35 1.10
N GLN A 27 33.24 1.54 0.52
CA GLN A 27 32.29 1.73 -0.58
C GLN A 27 32.66 0.90 -1.80
N GLN A 28 33.96 0.88 -2.18
CA GLN A 28 34.41 0.04 -3.29
C GLN A 28 34.20 -1.46 -2.99
N SER A 29 34.42 -1.88 -1.74
CA SER A 29 34.14 -3.26 -1.31
C SER A 29 32.65 -3.59 -1.38
N ALA A 30 31.77 -2.64 -1.05
CA ALA A 30 30.34 -2.81 -1.20
C ALA A 30 29.93 -2.98 -2.67
N VAL A 31 30.45 -2.15 -3.57
CA VAL A 31 30.21 -2.25 -5.02
C VAL A 31 30.69 -3.59 -5.59
N ASN A 32 31.88 -4.02 -5.19
CA ASN A 32 32.43 -5.32 -5.63
C ASN A 32 31.59 -6.50 -5.13
N ALA A 33 31.16 -6.46 -3.86
CA ALA A 33 30.29 -7.50 -3.30
C ALA A 33 28.92 -7.55 -4.02
N GLU A 34 28.33 -6.39 -4.31
CA GLU A 34 27.08 -6.31 -5.05
C GLU A 34 27.24 -6.85 -6.48
N ALA A 35 28.30 -6.50 -7.18
CA ALA A 35 28.60 -7.01 -8.53
C ALA A 35 28.76 -8.53 -8.55
N ASN A 36 29.22 -9.13 -7.46
CA ASN A 36 29.31 -10.58 -7.29
C ASN A 36 28.00 -11.23 -6.81
N GLY A 37 26.92 -10.48 -6.65
CA GLY A 37 25.63 -10.97 -6.19
C GLY A 37 25.53 -11.18 -4.67
N ASP A 38 26.53 -10.78 -3.88
CA ASP A 38 26.52 -10.86 -2.42
C ASP A 38 26.01 -9.55 -1.80
N ALA A 39 24.69 -9.34 -1.88
CA ALA A 39 24.04 -8.17 -1.30
C ALA A 39 24.18 -8.13 0.24
N ALA A 40 24.34 -9.28 0.91
CA ALA A 40 24.55 -9.33 2.34
C ALA A 40 25.96 -8.82 2.72
N ALA A 41 27.00 -9.20 2.00
CA ALA A 41 28.32 -8.60 2.17
C ALA A 41 28.32 -7.12 1.80
N ALA A 42 27.70 -6.75 0.68
CA ALA A 42 27.58 -5.38 0.23
C ALA A 42 26.93 -4.48 1.32
N SER A 43 25.83 -4.94 1.95
CA SER A 43 25.17 -4.19 3.02
C SER A 43 26.06 -4.03 4.26
N ARG A 44 26.89 -5.03 4.61
CA ARG A 44 27.85 -4.90 5.71
C ARG A 44 28.91 -3.83 5.42
N PHE A 45 29.51 -3.84 4.23
CA PHE A 45 30.50 -2.83 3.85
C PHE A 45 29.90 -1.43 3.76
N ALA A 46 28.70 -1.29 3.19
CA ALA A 46 27.98 -0.02 3.14
C ALA A 46 27.65 0.50 4.55
N GLY A 47 27.19 -0.37 5.47
CA GLY A 47 26.97 -0.01 6.88
C GLY A 47 28.25 0.43 7.58
N SER A 48 29.40 -0.21 7.30
CA SER A 48 30.71 0.21 7.84
C SER A 48 31.16 1.57 7.29
N ALA A 49 30.91 1.84 6.00
CA ALA A 49 31.23 3.15 5.41
C ALA A 49 30.37 4.28 6.02
N LEU A 50 29.11 3.99 6.37
CA LEU A 50 28.22 4.95 7.01
C LEU A 50 28.69 5.42 8.38
N ASN A 51 29.39 4.59 9.16
CA ASN A 51 29.99 5.01 10.43
C ASN A 51 31.01 6.14 10.27
N ILE A 52 31.54 6.31 9.05
CA ILE A 52 32.54 7.35 8.73
C ILE A 52 31.88 8.55 8.08
N THR A 53 30.92 8.31 7.16
CA THR A 53 30.40 9.36 6.27
C THR A 53 29.06 9.94 6.71
N ASP A 54 28.20 9.13 7.32
CA ASP A 54 26.81 9.47 7.71
C ASP A 54 26.02 10.21 6.60
N SER A 55 26.27 9.87 5.35
CA SER A 55 25.73 10.58 4.19
C SER A 55 24.32 10.08 3.81
N PRO A 56 23.42 10.94 3.28
CA PRO A 56 22.09 10.53 2.85
C PRO A 56 22.12 9.49 1.73
N ASP A 57 23.04 9.61 0.77
CA ASP A 57 23.17 8.67 -0.33
C ASP A 57 23.66 7.30 0.18
N GLY A 58 24.61 7.30 1.11
CA GLY A 58 25.08 6.07 1.78
C GLY A 58 23.97 5.36 2.55
N TRP A 59 23.11 6.10 3.26
CA TRP A 59 21.95 5.53 3.94
C TRP A 59 20.91 4.96 2.95
N ALA A 60 20.70 5.62 1.81
CA ALA A 60 19.81 5.13 0.76
C ALA A 60 20.35 3.85 0.13
N ASP A 61 21.64 3.80 -0.19
CA ASP A 61 22.30 2.59 -0.71
C ASP A 61 22.27 1.43 0.30
N TYR A 62 22.53 1.73 1.57
CA TYR A 62 22.40 0.73 2.62
C TYR A 62 20.97 0.15 2.70
N ALA A 63 19.94 0.99 2.63
CA ALA A 63 18.55 0.54 2.59
C ALA A 63 18.28 -0.37 1.39
N ARG A 64 18.73 0.02 0.19
CA ARG A 64 18.58 -0.76 -1.05
C ARG A 64 19.27 -2.12 -0.95
N LEU A 65 20.47 -2.15 -0.42
CA LEU A 65 21.24 -3.39 -0.23
C LEU A 65 20.60 -4.32 0.81
N LEU A 66 20.00 -3.77 1.89
CA LEU A 66 19.23 -4.56 2.85
C LEU A 66 18.00 -5.21 2.19
N LEU A 67 17.34 -4.53 1.25
CA LEU A 67 16.21 -5.09 0.50
C LEU A 67 16.62 -6.20 -0.45
N ALA A 68 17.82 -6.09 -1.05
CA ALA A 68 18.37 -7.08 -1.96
C ALA A 68 18.99 -8.29 -1.24
N ALA A 69 19.35 -8.15 0.03
CA ALA A 69 20.03 -9.20 0.79
C ALA A 69 19.12 -10.40 1.03
N ALA A 70 19.62 -11.59 0.77
CA ALA A 70 18.96 -12.84 1.15
C ALA A 70 18.95 -12.97 2.69
N VAL A 71 17.83 -13.43 3.22
CA VAL A 71 17.70 -13.69 4.66
C VAL A 71 18.41 -15.00 4.99
N PRO A 72 19.36 -15.01 5.94
CA PRO A 72 19.94 -16.25 6.44
C PRO A 72 18.85 -17.19 7.00
N GLU A 73 19.06 -18.48 6.82
CA GLU A 73 18.16 -19.51 7.34
C GLU A 73 17.95 -19.32 8.85
N GLY A 74 16.70 -19.27 9.31
CA GLY A 74 16.34 -19.07 10.71
C GLY A 74 16.23 -17.62 11.19
N GLN A 75 16.50 -16.62 10.35
CA GLN A 75 16.23 -15.20 10.68
C GLN A 75 14.89 -14.74 10.12
N ALA A 76 14.20 -13.84 10.88
CA ALA A 76 12.94 -13.29 10.43
C ALA A 76 13.18 -12.26 9.31
N GLN A 77 12.66 -12.54 8.12
CA GLN A 77 12.73 -11.62 6.97
C GLN A 77 12.14 -10.23 7.28
N GLY A 78 11.17 -10.15 8.21
CA GLY A 78 10.60 -8.90 8.68
C GLY A 78 11.63 -7.94 9.26
N ALA A 79 12.53 -8.42 10.11
CA ALA A 79 13.54 -7.59 10.75
C ALA A 79 14.49 -6.89 9.75
N LEU A 80 14.83 -7.56 8.65
CA LEU A 80 15.68 -6.98 7.61
C LEU A 80 14.94 -5.87 6.84
N ARG A 81 13.64 -6.07 6.57
CA ARG A 81 12.76 -5.09 5.93
C ARG A 81 12.55 -3.86 6.81
N ASP A 82 12.32 -4.05 8.10
CA ASP A 82 12.18 -2.95 9.07
C ASP A 82 13.49 -2.14 9.17
N ARG A 83 14.63 -2.81 9.13
CA ARG A 83 15.94 -2.15 9.06
C ARG A 83 16.12 -1.33 7.78
N ALA A 84 15.62 -1.82 6.65
CA ALA A 84 15.64 -1.07 5.38
C ALA A 84 14.76 0.18 5.45
N VAL A 85 13.57 0.09 6.06
CA VAL A 85 12.68 1.25 6.30
C VAL A 85 13.39 2.28 7.18
N SER A 86 14.02 1.84 8.28
CA SER A 86 14.77 2.74 9.18
C SER A 86 15.95 3.40 8.47
N ALA A 87 16.69 2.66 7.63
CA ALA A 87 17.81 3.19 6.86
C ALA A 87 17.35 4.22 5.82
N ALA A 88 16.27 3.95 5.08
CA ALA A 88 15.70 4.90 4.13
C ALA A 88 15.15 6.16 4.84
N THR A 89 14.59 6.00 6.05
CA THR A 89 14.17 7.13 6.88
C THR A 89 15.37 7.96 7.32
N ASN A 90 16.49 7.34 7.70
CA ASN A 90 17.75 8.03 8.02
C ASN A 90 18.28 8.82 6.81
N ALA A 91 18.21 8.24 5.61
CA ALA A 91 18.55 8.93 4.36
C ALA A 91 17.69 10.19 4.16
N TYR A 92 16.38 10.08 4.37
CA TYR A 92 15.46 11.22 4.23
C TYR A 92 15.76 12.34 5.22
N LEU A 93 16.01 12.00 6.48
CA LEU A 93 16.32 12.98 7.53
C LEU A 93 17.61 13.77 7.25
N ARG A 94 18.56 13.20 6.52
CA ARG A 94 19.84 13.82 6.14
C ARG A 94 19.80 14.51 4.79
N SER A 95 18.75 14.31 4.01
CA SER A 95 18.61 14.89 2.67
C SER A 95 18.35 16.38 2.73
N SER A 96 19.09 17.17 1.97
CA SER A 96 19.03 18.64 1.98
C SER A 96 18.34 19.25 0.73
N SER A 97 18.37 18.55 -0.40
CA SER A 97 17.76 19.04 -1.64
C SER A 97 16.47 18.31 -2.02
N PRO A 98 15.54 18.94 -2.77
CA PRO A 98 14.34 18.29 -3.28
C PRO A 98 14.64 17.06 -4.15
N ALA A 99 15.67 17.12 -4.98
CA ALA A 99 16.09 16.01 -5.84
C ALA A 99 16.57 14.81 -5.02
N GLN A 100 17.37 15.05 -3.98
CA GLN A 100 17.85 14.01 -3.07
C GLN A 100 16.70 13.40 -2.27
N ARG A 101 15.80 14.23 -1.73
CA ARG A 101 14.60 13.78 -1.02
C ARG A 101 13.71 12.94 -1.91
N HIS A 102 13.53 13.33 -3.18
CA HIS A 102 12.78 12.54 -4.15
C HIS A 102 13.37 11.12 -4.27
N THR A 103 14.67 11.02 -4.58
CA THR A 103 15.35 9.71 -4.75
C THR A 103 15.21 8.83 -3.51
N VAL A 104 15.44 9.41 -2.32
CA VAL A 104 15.33 8.70 -1.05
C VAL A 104 13.89 8.26 -0.76
N LEU A 105 12.89 9.07 -1.07
CA LEU A 105 11.48 8.70 -0.89
C LEU A 105 11.04 7.55 -1.80
N VAL A 106 11.63 7.42 -2.99
CA VAL A 106 11.41 6.25 -3.85
C VAL A 106 11.98 4.98 -3.18
N VAL A 107 13.18 5.05 -2.63
CA VAL A 107 13.79 3.93 -1.87
C VAL A 107 12.96 3.61 -0.61
N LEU A 108 12.50 4.63 0.11
CA LEU A 108 11.63 4.46 1.28
C LEU A 108 10.31 3.78 0.88
N GLY A 109 9.72 4.17 -0.24
CA GLY A 109 8.52 3.52 -0.79
C GLY A 109 8.74 2.03 -1.05
N GLN A 110 9.86 1.65 -1.65
CA GLN A 110 10.22 0.25 -1.87
C GLN A 110 10.42 -0.52 -0.55
N ALA A 111 11.06 0.10 0.44
CA ALA A 111 11.26 -0.49 1.75
C ALA A 111 9.92 -0.70 2.49
N LEU A 112 9.04 0.29 2.46
CA LEU A 112 7.70 0.22 3.05
C LEU A 112 6.85 -0.87 2.37
N GLU A 113 6.89 -0.95 1.03
CA GLU A 113 6.18 -2.01 0.31
C GLU A 113 6.67 -3.39 0.71
N SER A 114 7.98 -3.57 0.77
CA SER A 114 8.62 -4.82 1.18
C SER A 114 8.26 -5.21 2.63
N ALA A 115 8.09 -4.22 3.51
CA ALA A 115 7.63 -4.40 4.89
C ALA A 115 6.09 -4.60 5.02
N GLY A 116 5.35 -4.69 3.90
CA GLY A 116 3.90 -4.86 3.91
C GLY A 116 3.11 -3.58 4.23
N ARG A 117 3.76 -2.43 4.20
CA ARG A 117 3.20 -1.12 4.55
C ARG A 117 2.74 -0.35 3.30
N GLY A 118 1.89 -0.97 2.50
CA GLY A 118 1.50 -0.47 1.19
C GLY A 118 0.84 0.92 1.19
N ARG A 119 0.10 1.29 2.23
CA ARG A 119 -0.48 2.65 2.36
C ARG A 119 0.61 3.71 2.52
N ASP A 120 1.60 3.42 3.35
CA ASP A 120 2.73 4.33 3.56
C ASP A 120 3.59 4.43 2.29
N THR A 121 3.69 3.35 1.51
CA THR A 121 4.28 3.36 0.16
C THR A 121 3.62 4.39 -0.75
N VAL A 122 2.29 4.42 -0.80
CA VAL A 122 1.55 5.42 -1.59
C VAL A 122 1.86 6.84 -1.13
N GLN A 123 1.95 7.08 0.19
CA GLN A 123 2.26 8.40 0.73
C GLN A 123 3.70 8.81 0.40
N ALA A 124 4.67 7.92 0.54
CA ALA A 124 6.07 8.19 0.21
C ALA A 124 6.25 8.54 -1.29
N LEU A 125 5.64 7.75 -2.19
CA LEU A 125 5.70 8.02 -3.63
C LEU A 125 4.95 9.29 -4.03
N ARG A 126 3.82 9.60 -3.39
CA ARG A 126 3.08 10.84 -3.62
C ARG A 126 3.91 12.06 -3.20
N LEU A 127 4.58 11.99 -2.06
CA LEU A 127 5.50 13.03 -1.61
C LEU A 127 6.70 13.17 -2.56
N ALA A 128 7.30 12.05 -3.01
CA ALA A 128 8.36 12.08 -4.01
C ALA A 128 7.93 12.83 -5.28
N GLN A 129 6.78 12.45 -5.83
CA GLN A 129 6.23 13.06 -7.04
C GLN A 129 5.91 14.55 -6.86
N SER A 130 5.50 15.00 -5.67
CA SER A 130 5.25 16.41 -5.38
C SER A 130 6.53 17.24 -5.29
N LEU A 131 7.63 16.65 -4.83
CA LEU A 131 8.93 17.33 -4.72
C LEU A 131 9.63 17.46 -6.08
N GLN A 132 9.55 16.43 -6.90
CA GLN A 132 10.12 16.41 -8.24
C GLN A 132 9.29 15.46 -9.12
N PRO A 133 8.40 15.97 -9.99
CA PRO A 133 7.65 15.15 -10.93
C PRO A 133 8.56 14.37 -11.87
N ARG A 134 8.34 13.03 -11.95
CA ARG A 134 9.07 12.12 -12.85
C ARG A 134 8.13 11.02 -13.34
N ASP A 135 8.27 10.62 -14.60
CA ASP A 135 7.38 9.63 -15.22
C ASP A 135 7.50 8.24 -14.57
N ASP A 136 8.72 7.83 -14.19
CA ASP A 136 8.98 6.58 -13.52
C ASP A 136 8.30 6.52 -12.12
N THR A 137 8.38 7.62 -11.37
CA THR A 137 7.75 7.75 -10.06
C THR A 137 6.23 7.85 -10.18
N ALA A 138 5.71 8.54 -11.21
CA ALA A 138 4.28 8.58 -11.49
C ALA A 138 3.73 7.18 -11.79
N ALA A 139 4.44 6.39 -12.60
CA ALA A 139 4.06 5.01 -12.91
C ALA A 139 4.10 4.11 -11.66
N ALA A 140 5.14 4.24 -10.82
CA ALA A 140 5.23 3.52 -9.55
C ALA A 140 4.10 3.89 -8.59
N LEU A 141 3.76 5.18 -8.50
CA LEU A 141 2.63 5.68 -7.68
C LEU A 141 1.29 5.12 -8.19
N ASP A 142 1.05 5.12 -9.50
CA ASP A 142 -0.17 4.55 -10.10
C ASP A 142 -0.32 3.06 -9.76
N MET A 143 0.76 2.29 -9.86
CA MET A 143 0.76 0.87 -9.47
C MET A 143 0.49 0.70 -7.96
N ALA A 144 1.13 1.50 -7.11
CA ALA A 144 0.92 1.44 -5.66
C ALA A 144 -0.52 1.82 -5.28
N ILE A 145 -1.10 2.86 -5.89
CA ILE A 145 -2.51 3.24 -5.69
C ILE A 145 -3.44 2.10 -6.13
N GLY A 146 -3.19 1.47 -7.26
CA GLY A 146 -3.98 0.33 -7.74
C GLY A 146 -3.95 -0.85 -6.78
N LYS A 147 -2.83 -1.07 -6.10
CA LYS A 147 -2.61 -2.20 -5.19
C LYS A 147 -3.04 -1.91 -3.75
N TYR A 148 -2.82 -0.69 -3.25
CA TYR A 148 -2.94 -0.35 -1.84
C TYR A 148 -3.88 0.83 -1.55
N GLY A 149 -4.30 1.57 -2.56
CA GLY A 149 -5.22 2.71 -2.41
C GLY A 149 -6.65 2.27 -2.14
N PHE A 150 -7.52 3.27 -1.92
CA PHE A 150 -8.95 3.05 -1.77
C PHE A 150 -9.54 2.44 -3.04
N ARG A 151 -10.18 1.27 -2.92
CA ARG A 151 -10.69 0.48 -4.05
C ARG A 151 -11.86 -0.41 -3.67
N VAL A 152 -12.60 -0.86 -4.68
CA VAL A 152 -13.58 -1.95 -4.54
C VAL A 152 -12.82 -3.26 -4.38
N LEU A 153 -13.13 -4.03 -3.33
CA LEU A 153 -12.53 -5.35 -3.05
C LEU A 153 -13.35 -6.47 -3.66
N GLU A 154 -14.64 -6.45 -3.39
CA GLU A 154 -15.58 -7.50 -3.81
C GLU A 154 -17.00 -6.96 -3.98
N THR A 155 -17.83 -7.71 -4.63
CA THR A 155 -19.25 -7.40 -4.81
C THR A 155 -20.11 -8.57 -4.36
N ASP A 156 -21.23 -8.27 -3.72
CA ASP A 156 -22.22 -9.23 -3.27
C ASP A 156 -23.60 -8.90 -3.83
N VAL A 157 -24.34 -9.93 -4.23
CA VAL A 157 -25.72 -9.79 -4.71
C VAL A 157 -26.64 -10.52 -3.78
N GLN A 158 -27.42 -9.79 -2.99
CA GLN A 158 -28.36 -10.34 -2.00
C GLN A 158 -29.68 -10.70 -2.66
N SER A 159 -29.67 -11.75 -3.50
CA SER A 159 -30.83 -12.17 -4.31
C SER A 159 -31.93 -12.88 -3.51
N ASP A 160 -31.61 -13.48 -2.35
CA ASP A 160 -32.63 -14.24 -1.58
C ASP A 160 -33.54 -13.35 -0.73
N SER A 161 -33.23 -12.05 -0.64
CA SER A 161 -34.09 -11.05 -0.01
C SER A 161 -35.36 -10.79 -0.84
N SER A 162 -36.44 -10.40 -0.17
CA SER A 162 -37.66 -9.88 -0.84
C SER A 162 -37.40 -8.54 -1.53
N ARG A 163 -36.37 -7.82 -1.09
CA ARG A 163 -35.83 -6.61 -1.72
C ARG A 163 -34.37 -6.88 -2.05
N PRO A 164 -34.09 -7.43 -3.22
CA PRO A 164 -32.73 -7.72 -3.61
C PRO A 164 -31.90 -6.44 -3.71
N ARG A 165 -30.60 -6.55 -3.49
CA ARG A 165 -29.67 -5.43 -3.62
C ARG A 165 -28.30 -5.91 -4.08
N ILE A 166 -27.57 -5.04 -4.76
CA ILE A 166 -26.19 -5.25 -5.19
C ILE A 166 -25.30 -4.39 -4.30
N CYS A 167 -24.38 -5.00 -3.59
CA CYS A 167 -23.49 -4.31 -2.68
C CYS A 167 -22.03 -4.44 -3.15
N ALA A 168 -21.25 -3.37 -2.97
CA ALA A 168 -19.82 -3.35 -3.19
C ALA A 168 -19.11 -3.09 -1.87
N ASN A 169 -18.11 -3.91 -1.55
CA ASN A 169 -17.25 -3.76 -0.38
C ASN A 169 -15.96 -3.04 -0.77
N PHE A 170 -15.61 -2.03 0.00
CA PHE A 170 -14.44 -1.18 -0.22
C PHE A 170 -13.31 -1.54 0.75
N SER A 171 -12.08 -1.14 0.40
CA SER A 171 -10.89 -1.39 1.21
C SER A 171 -10.83 -0.53 2.48
N GLU A 172 -11.52 0.62 2.48
CA GLU A 172 -11.53 1.58 3.57
C GLU A 172 -12.95 1.88 4.03
N ASP A 173 -13.07 2.42 5.24
CA ASP A 173 -14.34 2.85 5.78
C ASP A 173 -14.90 4.02 4.96
N LEU A 174 -16.19 4.02 4.76
CA LEU A 174 -16.93 5.09 4.09
C LEU A 174 -17.35 6.15 5.10
N VAL A 175 -17.62 7.36 4.63
CA VAL A 175 -18.16 8.43 5.48
C VAL A 175 -19.56 8.06 5.94
N GLU A 176 -19.74 7.84 7.24
CA GLU A 176 -20.99 7.28 7.77
C GLU A 176 -22.17 8.25 7.75
N LYS A 177 -21.92 9.55 7.92
CA LYS A 177 -22.99 10.56 8.07
C LYS A 177 -22.71 11.83 7.27
N GLY A 178 -23.76 12.38 6.69
CA GLY A 178 -23.69 13.68 6.05
C GLY A 178 -23.18 13.71 4.62
N LEU A 179 -22.85 12.55 4.03
CA LEU A 179 -22.44 12.47 2.63
C LEU A 179 -23.48 11.68 1.83
N ASP A 180 -23.94 12.29 0.72
CA ASP A 180 -24.70 11.59 -0.31
C ASP A 180 -23.71 10.98 -1.32
N TYR A 181 -23.74 9.65 -1.45
CA TYR A 181 -22.90 8.92 -2.39
C TYR A 181 -23.49 8.84 -3.81
N SER A 182 -24.74 9.25 -4.01
CA SER A 182 -25.41 9.19 -5.33
C SER A 182 -24.65 9.87 -6.46
N PRO A 183 -23.96 11.04 -6.26
CA PRO A 183 -23.16 11.65 -7.32
C PRO A 183 -21.95 10.83 -7.77
N PHE A 184 -21.47 9.96 -6.89
CA PHE A 184 -20.29 9.12 -7.15
C PHE A 184 -20.64 7.72 -7.70
N VAL A 185 -21.94 7.42 -7.86
CA VAL A 185 -22.39 6.12 -8.37
C VAL A 185 -23.29 6.33 -9.57
N GLN A 186 -22.82 5.91 -10.73
CA GLN A 186 -23.61 5.96 -11.95
C GLN A 186 -24.41 4.66 -12.09
N LEU A 187 -25.71 4.80 -12.17
CA LEU A 187 -26.69 3.72 -12.32
C LEU A 187 -27.30 3.76 -13.72
N THR A 188 -27.63 2.60 -14.27
CA THR A 188 -28.24 2.48 -15.60
C THR A 188 -29.75 2.72 -15.59
N ASP A 189 -30.38 2.61 -14.44
CA ASP A 189 -31.83 2.74 -14.26
C ASP A 189 -32.14 3.86 -13.25
N PRO A 190 -32.98 4.85 -13.57
CA PRO A 190 -33.34 5.95 -12.68
C PRO A 190 -34.18 5.52 -11.47
N GLY A 191 -34.75 4.32 -11.47
CA GLY A 191 -35.46 3.76 -10.31
C GLY A 191 -34.58 3.17 -9.22
N LEU A 192 -33.25 3.11 -9.45
CA LEU A 192 -32.30 2.58 -8.50
C LEU A 192 -31.81 3.68 -7.53
N THR A 193 -31.53 3.29 -6.30
CA THR A 193 -30.99 4.20 -5.28
C THR A 193 -29.72 3.63 -4.66
N VAL A 194 -28.86 4.50 -4.14
CA VAL A 194 -27.62 4.15 -3.46
C VAL A 194 -27.79 4.37 -1.97
N SER A 195 -27.42 3.39 -1.17
CA SER A 195 -27.44 3.48 0.29
C SER A 195 -26.19 2.85 0.90
N PRO A 196 -25.68 3.38 2.04
CA PRO A 196 -24.67 2.68 2.83
C PRO A 196 -25.23 1.34 3.34
N GLY A 197 -24.52 0.25 3.08
CA GLY A 197 -24.85 -1.09 3.57
C GLY A 197 -24.11 -1.47 4.86
N GLY A 198 -23.14 -0.64 5.24
CA GLY A 198 -22.26 -0.83 6.39
C GLY A 198 -21.04 0.09 6.27
N TRP A 199 -20.07 -0.04 7.17
CA TRP A 199 -18.91 0.85 7.27
C TRP A 199 -18.06 0.92 6.00
N ARG A 200 -17.97 -0.18 5.25
CA ARG A 200 -17.17 -0.29 4.00
C ARG A 200 -18.02 -0.68 2.80
N GLN A 201 -19.34 -0.53 2.89
CA GLN A 201 -20.23 -1.09 1.89
C GLN A 201 -21.20 -0.04 1.34
N LEU A 202 -21.30 0.07 0.01
CA LEU A 202 -22.38 0.74 -0.69
C LEU A 202 -23.27 -0.29 -1.38
N CYS A 203 -24.55 -0.13 -1.23
CA CYS A 203 -25.56 -0.98 -1.86
C CYS A 203 -26.43 -0.20 -2.85
N VAL A 204 -26.77 -0.84 -3.95
CA VAL A 204 -27.76 -0.38 -4.92
C VAL A 204 -29.06 -1.11 -4.64
N GLU A 205 -30.10 -0.35 -4.35
CA GLU A 205 -31.44 -0.83 -4.03
C GLU A 205 -32.38 -0.57 -5.21
N GLY A 206 -33.52 -1.27 -5.22
CA GLY A 206 -34.52 -1.18 -6.31
C GLY A 206 -34.27 -2.16 -7.44
N VAL A 207 -33.23 -2.96 -7.38
CA VAL A 207 -32.95 -4.01 -8.38
C VAL A 207 -34.02 -5.10 -8.35
N GLN A 208 -34.24 -5.75 -9.50
CA GLN A 208 -35.24 -6.81 -9.65
C GLN A 208 -34.57 -8.15 -9.96
N HIS A 209 -35.21 -9.24 -9.55
CA HIS A 209 -34.79 -10.59 -9.91
C HIS A 209 -34.87 -10.82 -11.44
N GLY A 210 -33.99 -11.66 -11.94
CA GLY A 210 -33.92 -11.97 -13.37
C GLY A 210 -33.26 -10.91 -14.24
N ALA A 211 -32.77 -9.81 -13.66
CA ALA A 211 -32.18 -8.69 -14.39
C ALA A 211 -30.66 -8.56 -14.16
N ARG A 212 -30.01 -7.88 -15.10
CA ARG A 212 -28.57 -7.58 -15.04
C ARG A 212 -28.38 -6.08 -14.96
N TYR A 213 -27.51 -5.64 -14.08
CA TYR A 213 -27.23 -4.23 -13.81
C TYR A 213 -25.75 -3.93 -13.95
N ALA A 214 -25.43 -2.79 -14.56
CA ALA A 214 -24.11 -2.19 -14.53
C ALA A 214 -24.12 -1.02 -13.54
N VAL A 215 -23.16 -1.02 -12.61
CA VAL A 215 -22.97 0.00 -11.60
C VAL A 215 -21.56 0.53 -11.74
N THR A 216 -21.39 1.85 -11.91
CA THR A 216 -20.08 2.48 -12.01
C THR A 216 -19.85 3.34 -10.79
N PHE A 217 -18.86 2.95 -9.97
CA PHE A 217 -18.31 3.80 -8.93
C PHE A 217 -17.32 4.76 -9.58
N ARG A 218 -17.57 6.06 -9.46
CA ARG A 218 -16.78 7.09 -10.13
C ARG A 218 -15.50 7.40 -9.38
N GLU A 219 -14.49 7.79 -10.13
CA GLU A 219 -13.31 8.48 -9.60
C GLU A 219 -13.72 9.63 -8.69
N GLY A 220 -12.97 9.84 -7.60
CA GLY A 220 -13.26 10.84 -6.59
C GLY A 220 -14.24 10.40 -5.50
N LEU A 221 -14.84 9.19 -5.55
CA LEU A 221 -15.65 8.65 -4.45
C LEU A 221 -14.82 8.66 -3.15
N PRO A 222 -15.28 9.35 -2.07
CA PRO A 222 -14.46 9.53 -0.89
C PRO A 222 -14.59 8.40 0.14
N ALA A 223 -13.50 8.12 0.83
CA ALA A 223 -13.43 7.31 2.04
C ALA A 223 -13.36 8.19 3.30
N ALA A 224 -13.62 7.60 4.47
CA ALA A 224 -13.63 8.32 5.75
C ALA A 224 -12.24 8.85 6.16
N ASP A 225 -11.16 8.21 5.70
CA ASP A 225 -9.78 8.62 5.95
C ASP A 225 -9.25 9.71 5.01
N GLY A 226 -10.11 10.26 4.15
CA GLY A 226 -9.77 11.31 3.19
C GLY A 226 -9.18 10.81 1.88
N GLN A 227 -9.02 9.51 1.69
CA GLN A 227 -8.68 8.95 0.38
C GLN A 227 -9.88 9.04 -0.57
N THR A 228 -9.60 8.98 -1.86
CA THR A 228 -10.64 8.91 -2.91
C THR A 228 -10.34 7.79 -3.88
N LEU A 229 -11.39 7.26 -4.51
CA LEU A 229 -11.25 6.28 -5.57
C LEU A 229 -10.47 6.89 -6.74
N ALA A 230 -9.33 6.31 -7.08
CA ALA A 230 -8.40 6.91 -8.03
C ALA A 230 -8.84 6.78 -9.49
N LYS A 231 -9.67 5.78 -9.82
CA LYS A 231 -10.21 5.52 -11.16
C LYS A 231 -11.62 4.97 -11.04
N SER A 232 -12.49 5.30 -12.00
CA SER A 232 -13.83 4.74 -12.04
C SER A 232 -13.80 3.23 -12.24
N VAL A 233 -14.65 2.52 -11.50
CA VAL A 233 -14.78 1.06 -11.54
C VAL A 233 -16.21 0.68 -11.90
N THR A 234 -16.39 -0.04 -12.99
CA THR A 234 -17.69 -0.57 -13.40
C THR A 234 -17.79 -2.05 -13.06
N ILE A 235 -18.84 -2.41 -12.34
CA ILE A 235 -19.20 -3.80 -12.05
C ILE A 235 -20.48 -4.15 -12.81
N THR A 236 -20.59 -5.39 -13.25
CA THR A 236 -21.82 -5.91 -13.88
C THR A 236 -22.27 -7.14 -13.10
N GLN A 237 -23.47 -7.07 -12.55
CA GLN A 237 -24.03 -8.12 -11.71
C GLN A 237 -25.39 -8.60 -12.23
N TYR A 238 -25.63 -9.90 -12.12
CA TYR A 238 -26.92 -10.53 -12.38
C TYR A 238 -27.62 -10.85 -11.06
N VAL A 239 -28.85 -10.36 -10.92
CA VAL A 239 -29.69 -10.64 -9.76
C VAL A 239 -30.51 -11.90 -10.08
N ARG A 240 -30.06 -13.04 -9.55
CA ARG A 240 -30.77 -14.33 -9.75
C ARG A 240 -32.12 -14.34 -9.06
N ASP A 241 -33.00 -15.23 -9.50
CA ASP A 241 -34.26 -15.50 -8.81
C ASP A 241 -34.00 -16.04 -7.40
N ARG A 242 -34.95 -15.84 -6.51
CA ARG A 242 -34.88 -16.35 -5.14
C ARG A 242 -34.81 -17.87 -5.14
N THR A 243 -33.97 -18.41 -4.28
CA THR A 243 -33.97 -19.85 -4.03
C THR A 243 -35.27 -20.25 -3.35
N ALA A 244 -35.97 -21.23 -3.92
CA ALA A 244 -37.18 -21.77 -3.31
C ALA A 244 -36.83 -22.37 -1.94
N SER A 245 -37.48 -21.90 -0.88
CA SER A 245 -37.30 -22.44 0.48
C SER A 245 -38.65 -22.66 1.14
N ALA A 246 -38.81 -23.82 1.78
CA ALA A 246 -39.96 -24.12 2.60
C ALA A 246 -39.51 -24.23 4.07
N ARG A 247 -40.12 -23.47 4.96
CA ARG A 247 -39.83 -23.52 6.41
C ARG A 247 -41.08 -24.00 7.12
N PHE A 248 -40.99 -25.11 7.80
CA PHE A 248 -42.07 -25.64 8.64
C PHE A 248 -41.94 -25.02 10.03
N PRO A 249 -42.97 -24.28 10.53
CA PRO A 249 -42.87 -23.55 11.79
C PRO A 249 -43.04 -24.42 13.05
N GLY A 250 -43.27 -25.74 12.90
CA GLY A 250 -43.51 -26.65 14.05
C GLY A 250 -42.52 -27.82 14.11
N ARG A 251 -42.20 -28.23 15.32
CA ARG A 251 -41.38 -29.41 15.62
C ARG A 251 -42.18 -30.68 15.82
N THR A 252 -43.51 -30.62 15.81
CA THR A 252 -44.38 -31.76 16.13
C THR A 252 -45.29 -32.03 14.95
N TYR A 253 -45.16 -33.21 14.39
CA TYR A 253 -46.13 -33.80 13.47
C TYR A 253 -47.12 -34.60 14.36
N VAL A 254 -48.40 -34.29 14.23
CA VAL A 254 -49.48 -35.10 14.80
C VAL A 254 -49.97 -36.04 13.71
#